data_7ba17e9ea3370cc12d7161d5a2020f9e
#
_entry.id   7ba17e9ea3370cc12d7161d5a2020f9e
#
_cell.length_a   1.000
_cell.length_b   1.000
_cell.length_c   1.000
_cell.angle_alpha   90.00
_cell.angle_beta   90.00
_cell.angle_gamma   90.00
#
_symmetry.space_group_name_H-M   'P 1'
#
loop_
_entity.id
_entity.type
_entity.pdbx_description
1 polymer ?
#
loop_
_entity_poly.entity_id
_entity_poly.type
_entity_poly.pdbx_seq_one_letter_code
_entity_poly.pdbx_strand_id
1 'polypeptide(L)'
;MSLLSFLTKTELPKEQDALAGREEIIFEPRIHYVNKNEYPVNTSDFEKVYFGMGCFWGAEKYLWELEGVLFTSVGYGDGFTKNPTYEEVCSGQTAHNEIVEVIYDPKKIKFSLLLKVFWENHDPTQGMRQGYDVGTQYRSGIYI
;
A
#
# COMPACT_ATOMS: atom_id res chain seq x y z
N MET A 1 -11.27 -2.34 -23.93
CA MET A 1 -11.66 -1.48 -22.79
C MET A 1 -12.24 -0.20 -23.34
N SER A 2 -13.45 0.21 -22.93
CA SER A 2 -14.04 1.46 -23.40
C SER A 2 -13.34 2.66 -22.76
N LEU A 3 -13.37 3.82 -23.43
CA LEU A 3 -12.82 5.08 -22.88
C LEU A 3 -13.46 5.42 -21.52
N LEU A 4 -14.75 5.13 -21.38
CA LEU A 4 -15.51 5.37 -20.15
C LEU A 4 -15.00 4.50 -18.99
N SER A 5 -14.67 3.22 -19.23
CA SER A 5 -14.14 2.33 -18.20
C SER A 5 -12.69 2.70 -17.81
N PHE A 6 -11.93 3.31 -18.70
CA PHE A 6 -10.61 3.84 -18.40
C PHE A 6 -10.72 5.08 -17.49
N LEU A 7 -11.61 6.01 -17.80
CA LEU A 7 -11.81 7.24 -17.00
C LEU A 7 -12.27 6.91 -15.57
N THR A 8 -13.19 5.95 -15.38
CA THR A 8 -13.66 5.55 -14.06
C THR A 8 -12.58 4.90 -13.20
N LYS A 9 -11.55 4.28 -13.80
CA LYS A 9 -10.44 3.67 -13.06
C LYS A 9 -9.38 4.68 -12.61
N THR A 10 -9.32 5.84 -13.22
CA THR A 10 -8.32 6.87 -12.93
C THR A 10 -8.89 8.05 -12.13
N GLU A 11 -10.17 7.99 -11.77
CA GLU A 11 -10.83 8.99 -10.92
C GLU A 11 -11.19 8.35 -9.57
N LEU A 12 -10.88 9.05 -8.48
CA LEU A 12 -11.30 8.61 -7.15
C LEU A 12 -12.80 8.79 -6.99
N PRO A 13 -13.53 7.74 -6.55
CA PRO A 13 -14.94 7.88 -6.23
C PRO A 13 -15.12 8.79 -5.01
N LYS A 14 -16.27 9.43 -4.92
CA LYS A 14 -16.69 10.11 -3.69
C LYS A 14 -17.06 9.05 -2.64
N GLU A 15 -16.95 9.40 -1.37
CA GLU A 15 -17.28 8.49 -0.27
C GLU A 15 -18.68 7.87 -0.40
N GLN A 16 -19.67 8.69 -0.75
CA GLN A 16 -21.06 8.26 -0.93
C GLN A 16 -21.28 7.29 -2.12
N ASP A 17 -20.35 7.27 -3.08
CA ASP A 17 -20.43 6.46 -4.29
C ASP A 17 -19.52 5.22 -4.21
N ALA A 18 -18.72 5.11 -3.15
CA ALA A 18 -17.82 4.00 -2.94
C ALA A 18 -18.57 2.73 -2.51
N LEU A 19 -17.99 1.57 -2.82
CA LEU A 19 -18.52 0.29 -2.35
C LEU A 19 -18.50 0.22 -0.82
N ALA A 20 -19.51 -0.37 -0.21
CA ALA A 20 -19.62 -0.47 1.24
C ALA A 20 -18.59 -1.45 1.85
N GLY A 21 -18.31 -2.54 1.16
CA GLY A 21 -17.45 -3.60 1.68
C GLY A 21 -18.16 -4.48 2.71
N ARG A 22 -17.42 -4.94 3.73
CA ARG A 22 -17.89 -5.86 4.77
C ARG A 22 -17.24 -5.60 6.12
N GLU A 23 -17.86 -6.08 7.18
CA GLU A 23 -17.30 -5.95 8.54
C GLU A 23 -16.22 -7.02 8.81
N GLU A 24 -16.26 -8.14 8.11
CA GLU A 24 -15.31 -9.23 8.31
C GLU A 24 -13.93 -8.87 7.78
N ILE A 25 -12.91 -9.09 8.61
CA ILE A 25 -11.50 -8.95 8.23
C ILE A 25 -11.14 -10.16 7.35
N ILE A 26 -10.67 -9.90 6.14
CA ILE A 26 -10.33 -10.94 5.17
C ILE A 26 -8.97 -11.58 5.49
N PHE A 27 -8.01 -10.77 5.95
CA PHE A 27 -6.64 -11.20 6.20
C PHE A 27 -5.98 -10.37 7.30
N GLU A 28 -5.21 -11.04 8.16
CA GLU A 28 -4.33 -10.40 9.15
C GLU A 28 -2.92 -10.96 9.00
N PRO A 29 -1.89 -10.10 8.87
CA PRO A 29 -0.51 -10.56 8.82
C PRO A 29 -0.08 -11.09 10.18
N ARG A 30 0.62 -12.23 10.22
CA ARG A 30 1.12 -12.84 11.47
C ARG A 30 2.61 -13.11 11.46
N ILE A 31 3.09 -13.78 10.42
CA ILE A 31 4.50 -14.14 10.26
C ILE A 31 4.96 -13.66 8.88
N HIS A 32 6.05 -12.93 8.86
CA HIS A 32 6.63 -12.44 7.61
C HIS A 32 7.23 -13.60 6.81
N TYR A 33 6.83 -13.73 5.55
CA TYR A 33 7.21 -14.88 4.73
C TYR A 33 8.73 -14.98 4.51
N VAL A 34 9.43 -13.86 4.33
CA VAL A 34 10.86 -13.82 4.02
C VAL A 34 11.72 -13.87 5.27
N ASN A 35 11.58 -12.89 6.17
CA ASN A 35 12.45 -12.78 7.34
C ASN A 35 12.00 -13.58 8.56
N LYS A 36 10.80 -14.19 8.50
CA LYS A 36 10.19 -15.03 9.54
C LYS A 36 9.88 -14.33 10.86
N ASN A 37 9.97 -13.01 10.92
CA ASN A 37 9.56 -12.25 12.08
C ASN A 37 8.05 -12.34 12.28
N GLU A 38 7.62 -12.33 13.53
CA GLU A 38 6.20 -12.19 13.89
C GLU A 38 5.76 -10.74 13.76
N TYR A 39 4.47 -10.53 13.44
CA TYR A 39 3.87 -9.20 13.46
C TYR A 39 3.96 -8.65 14.90
N PRO A 40 4.56 -7.48 15.12
CA PRO A 40 4.79 -6.99 16.47
C PRO A 40 3.48 -6.58 17.16
N VAL A 41 3.19 -7.23 18.28
CA VAL A 41 2.02 -6.92 19.12
C VAL A 41 2.24 -5.62 19.91
N ASN A 42 3.49 -5.38 20.33
CA ASN A 42 3.87 -4.14 21.00
C ASN A 42 4.79 -3.33 20.10
N THR A 43 4.31 -2.17 19.66
CA THR A 43 5.02 -1.28 18.74
C THR A 43 5.66 -0.07 19.42
N SER A 44 5.73 -0.03 20.76
CA SER A 44 6.28 1.13 21.51
C SER A 44 7.72 1.52 21.13
N ASP A 45 8.52 0.55 20.69
CA ASP A 45 9.92 0.76 20.29
C ASP A 45 10.10 0.87 18.76
N PHE A 46 9.02 0.76 18.00
CA PHE A 46 9.04 0.73 16.54
C PHE A 46 8.15 1.83 15.97
N GLU A 47 8.49 2.26 14.78
CA GLU A 47 7.66 3.19 14.00
C GLU A 47 7.04 2.48 12.80
N LYS A 48 5.98 3.05 12.29
CA LYS A 48 5.19 2.49 11.20
C LYS A 48 4.98 3.56 10.12
N VAL A 49 5.13 3.15 8.87
CA VAL A 49 4.82 3.96 7.69
C VAL A 49 4.21 3.09 6.60
N TYR A 50 3.39 3.68 5.76
CA TYR A 50 2.80 3.02 4.60
C TYR A 50 3.20 3.74 3.33
N PHE A 51 3.62 2.98 2.30
CA PHE A 51 4.02 3.50 1.01
C PHE A 51 3.14 2.98 -0.11
N GLY A 52 2.61 3.89 -0.93
CA GLY A 52 2.03 3.59 -2.23
C GLY A 52 3.06 3.82 -3.32
N MET A 53 3.48 2.77 -4.00
CA MET A 53 4.55 2.78 -5.00
C MET A 53 4.15 2.04 -6.29
N GLY A 54 2.85 2.00 -6.62
CA GLY A 54 2.32 1.14 -7.67
C GLY A 54 2.06 -0.27 -7.17
N CYS A 55 2.21 -1.27 -8.03
CA CYS A 55 1.98 -2.67 -7.65
C CYS A 55 2.81 -3.05 -6.41
N PHE A 56 2.14 -3.42 -5.33
CA PHE A 56 2.78 -3.67 -4.03
C PHE A 56 3.70 -4.90 -4.00
N TRP A 57 3.55 -5.84 -4.92
CA TRP A 57 4.43 -7.01 -4.99
C TRP A 57 5.88 -6.64 -5.26
N GLY A 58 6.11 -5.73 -6.22
CA GLY A 58 7.47 -5.23 -6.50
C GLY A 58 7.97 -4.29 -5.42
N ALA A 59 7.09 -3.43 -4.90
CA ALA A 59 7.42 -2.43 -3.90
C ALA A 59 7.87 -3.03 -2.57
N GLU A 60 7.19 -4.05 -2.06
CA GLU A 60 7.50 -4.67 -0.77
C GLU A 60 8.93 -5.21 -0.71
N LYS A 61 9.42 -5.78 -1.81
CA LYS A 61 10.77 -6.35 -1.87
C LYS A 61 11.87 -5.34 -1.55
N TYR A 62 11.78 -4.12 -2.05
CA TYR A 62 12.79 -3.08 -1.77
C TYR A 62 12.86 -2.70 -0.30
N LEU A 63 11.81 -2.95 0.46
CA LEU A 63 11.66 -2.53 1.85
C LEU A 63 12.04 -3.65 2.83
N TRP A 64 11.65 -4.90 2.58
CA TRP A 64 12.00 -5.98 3.52
C TRP A 64 13.47 -6.34 3.54
N GLU A 65 14.24 -5.99 2.51
CA GLU A 65 15.68 -6.23 2.41
C GLU A 65 16.52 -5.25 3.25
N LEU A 66 15.90 -4.18 3.76
CA LEU A 66 16.61 -3.14 4.52
C LEU A 66 16.87 -3.58 5.96
N GLU A 67 18.12 -3.44 6.41
CA GLU A 67 18.47 -3.66 7.80
C GLU A 67 17.76 -2.61 8.68
N GLY A 68 17.11 -3.06 9.75
CA GLY A 68 16.30 -2.21 10.63
C GLY A 68 14.81 -2.23 10.32
N VAL A 69 14.40 -2.77 9.18
CA VAL A 69 12.99 -3.10 8.89
C VAL A 69 12.66 -4.42 9.58
N LEU A 70 11.70 -4.38 10.48
CA LEU A 70 11.27 -5.53 11.26
C LEU A 70 10.23 -6.37 10.53
N PHE A 71 9.24 -5.72 9.94
CA PHE A 71 8.11 -6.36 9.30
C PHE A 71 7.60 -5.54 8.13
N THR A 72 7.19 -6.21 7.08
CA THR A 72 6.43 -5.61 5.98
C THR A 72 5.17 -6.41 5.71
N SER A 73 4.14 -5.76 5.25
CA SER A 73 2.95 -6.41 4.70
C SER A 73 2.38 -5.56 3.57
N VAL A 74 1.55 -6.15 2.76
CA VAL A 74 0.86 -5.47 1.66
C VAL A 74 -0.64 -5.47 1.91
N GLY A 75 -1.30 -4.44 1.44
CA GLY A 75 -2.73 -4.30 1.61
C GLY A 75 -3.28 -3.06 0.92
N TYR A 76 -4.49 -2.69 1.31
CA TYR A 76 -5.22 -1.57 0.76
C TYR A 76 -5.46 -0.52 1.83
N GLY A 77 -5.21 0.73 1.52
CA GLY A 77 -5.41 1.84 2.45
C GLY A 77 -5.82 3.13 1.75
N ASP A 78 -6.13 4.16 2.53
CA ASP A 78 -6.53 5.49 2.06
C ASP A 78 -7.83 5.51 1.24
N GLY A 79 -8.69 4.51 1.42
CA GLY A 79 -9.99 4.41 0.75
C GLY A 79 -11.17 4.34 1.72
N PHE A 80 -12.37 4.20 1.17
CA PHE A 80 -13.61 4.23 1.93
C PHE A 80 -14.21 2.85 2.20
N THR A 81 -13.96 1.88 1.30
CA THR A 81 -14.57 0.55 1.37
C THR A 81 -13.98 -0.27 2.51
N LYS A 82 -14.83 -0.79 3.40
CA LYS A 82 -14.39 -1.63 4.51
C LYS A 82 -13.96 -3.01 4.02
N ASN A 83 -12.77 -3.47 4.45
CA ASN A 83 -12.22 -4.80 4.15
C ASN A 83 -12.43 -5.23 2.69
N PRO A 84 -11.89 -4.46 1.71
CA PRO A 84 -12.17 -4.71 0.30
C PRO A 84 -11.50 -5.99 -0.20
N THR A 85 -12.11 -6.62 -1.20
CA THR A 85 -11.47 -7.66 -1.99
C THR A 85 -10.58 -7.06 -3.07
N TYR A 86 -9.71 -7.89 -3.64
CA TYR A 86 -8.88 -7.51 -4.79
C TYR A 86 -9.73 -7.01 -5.97
N GLU A 87 -10.80 -7.73 -6.31
CA GLU A 87 -11.69 -7.37 -7.42
C GLU A 87 -12.39 -6.03 -7.18
N GLU A 88 -12.80 -5.76 -5.93
CA GLU A 88 -13.40 -4.48 -5.58
C GLU A 88 -12.40 -3.32 -5.76
N VAL A 89 -11.15 -3.49 -5.31
CA VAL A 89 -10.10 -2.48 -5.51
C VAL A 89 -9.82 -2.26 -7.00
N CYS A 90 -9.71 -3.33 -7.77
CA CYS A 90 -9.50 -3.25 -9.23
C CYS A 90 -10.66 -2.58 -9.99
N SER A 91 -11.85 -2.53 -9.42
CA SER A 91 -12.99 -1.80 -10.00
C SER A 91 -12.80 -0.28 -10.02
N GLY A 92 -11.89 0.25 -9.18
CA GLY A 92 -11.70 1.68 -8.97
C GLY A 92 -12.77 2.36 -8.09
N GLN A 93 -13.67 1.57 -7.46
CA GLN A 93 -14.81 2.09 -6.68
C GLN A 93 -14.61 2.01 -5.17
N THR A 94 -13.41 1.77 -4.71
CA THR A 94 -13.08 1.71 -3.27
C THR A 94 -12.33 2.93 -2.76
N ALA A 95 -11.74 3.71 -3.65
CA ALA A 95 -10.77 4.77 -3.38
C ALA A 95 -9.47 4.26 -2.70
N HIS A 96 -9.31 2.98 -2.48
CA HIS A 96 -8.09 2.43 -1.88
C HIS A 96 -6.89 2.52 -2.81
N ASN A 97 -5.73 2.70 -2.18
CA ASN A 97 -4.42 2.55 -2.79
C ASN A 97 -3.81 1.20 -2.39
N GLU A 98 -3.03 0.60 -3.26
CA GLU A 98 -2.13 -0.48 -2.90
C GLU A 98 -0.97 0.08 -2.08
N ILE A 99 -0.81 -0.41 -0.87
CA ILE A 99 0.20 0.09 0.06
C ILE A 99 1.04 -1.03 0.65
N VAL A 100 2.28 -0.68 0.97
CA VAL A 100 3.19 -1.51 1.76
C VAL A 100 3.29 -0.92 3.16
N GLU A 101 2.90 -1.70 4.17
CA GLU A 101 3.16 -1.39 5.56
C GLU A 101 4.63 -1.71 5.88
N VAL A 102 5.31 -0.78 6.51
CA VAL A 102 6.69 -0.95 6.98
C VAL A 102 6.75 -0.66 8.46
N ILE A 103 7.14 -1.65 9.26
CA ILE A 103 7.42 -1.51 10.69
C ILE A 103 8.93 -1.58 10.86
N TYR A 104 9.52 -0.55 11.43
CA TYR A 104 10.97 -0.40 11.50
C TYR A 104 11.45 0.10 12.85
N ASP A 105 12.70 -0.22 13.19
CA ASP A 105 13.38 0.27 14.37
C ASP A 105 14.07 1.62 14.03
N PRO A 106 13.59 2.76 14.56
CA PRO A 106 14.15 4.07 14.27
C PRO A 106 15.59 4.26 14.80
N LYS A 107 16.05 3.37 15.69
CA LYS A 107 17.44 3.35 16.19
C LYS A 107 18.39 2.69 15.20
N LYS A 108 17.88 1.81 14.32
CA LYS A 108 18.67 1.06 13.33
C LYS A 108 18.58 1.63 11.92
N ILE A 109 17.44 2.18 11.52
CA ILE A 109 17.23 2.75 10.20
C ILE A 109 16.53 4.11 10.32
N LYS A 110 17.06 5.10 9.60
CA LYS A 110 16.45 6.43 9.56
C LYS A 110 15.30 6.46 8.57
N PHE A 111 14.22 7.17 8.91
CA PHE A 111 13.10 7.41 8.03
C PHE A 111 13.52 7.98 6.66
N SER A 112 14.55 8.85 6.64
CA SER A 112 15.09 9.40 5.40
C SER A 112 15.62 8.33 4.43
N LEU A 113 16.12 7.18 4.93
CA LEU A 113 16.52 6.07 4.06
C LEU A 113 15.31 5.35 3.47
N LEU A 114 14.24 5.17 4.22
CA LEU A 114 12.98 4.64 3.69
C LEU A 114 12.41 5.56 2.61
N LEU A 115 12.44 6.87 2.82
CA LEU A 115 12.04 7.86 1.80
C LEU A 115 12.91 7.79 0.55
N LYS A 116 14.22 7.60 0.70
CA LYS A 116 15.12 7.44 -0.43
C LYS A 116 14.73 6.22 -1.28
N VAL A 117 14.49 5.08 -0.64
CA VAL A 117 14.03 3.86 -1.32
C VAL A 117 12.70 4.10 -2.04
N PHE A 118 11.76 4.78 -1.40
CA PHE A 118 10.49 5.18 -2.00
C PHE A 118 10.68 6.00 -3.28
N TRP A 119 11.47 7.07 -3.23
CA TRP A 119 11.67 7.97 -4.37
C TRP A 119 12.46 7.33 -5.51
N GLU A 120 13.41 6.45 -5.22
CA GLU A 120 14.30 5.85 -6.22
C GLU A 120 13.73 4.61 -6.92
N ASN A 121 12.65 4.01 -6.41
CA ASN A 121 12.15 2.72 -6.91
C ASN A 121 10.76 2.78 -7.56
N HIS A 122 10.24 3.96 -7.82
CA HIS A 122 9.05 4.17 -8.64
C HIS A 122 9.04 5.59 -9.20
N ASP A 123 8.17 5.86 -10.15
CA ASP A 123 7.97 7.20 -10.70
C ASP A 123 6.72 7.86 -10.06
N PRO A 124 6.90 8.79 -9.11
CA PRO A 124 5.78 9.43 -8.41
C PRO A 124 5.03 10.45 -9.26
N THR A 125 5.44 10.69 -10.50
CA THR A 125 4.86 11.72 -11.37
C THR A 125 3.76 11.22 -12.30
N GLN A 126 3.46 9.91 -12.28
CA GLN A 126 2.51 9.30 -13.23
C GLN A 126 1.04 9.46 -12.86
N GLY A 127 0.71 10.07 -11.73
CA GLY A 127 -0.68 10.22 -11.28
C GLY A 127 -1.29 8.87 -10.89
N MET A 128 -2.45 8.55 -11.45
CA MET A 128 -3.20 7.33 -11.12
C MET A 128 -2.70 6.12 -11.92
N ARG A 129 -1.41 5.93 -11.94
CA ARG A 129 -0.75 4.78 -12.60
C ARG A 129 0.69 4.63 -12.14
N GLN A 130 1.27 3.46 -12.39
CA GLN A 130 2.69 3.19 -12.33
C GLN A 130 3.08 2.22 -13.43
N GLY A 131 3.89 2.67 -14.39
CA GLY A 131 4.27 1.88 -15.55
C GLY A 131 3.05 1.46 -16.39
N TYR A 132 2.87 0.16 -16.59
CA TYR A 132 1.72 -0.40 -17.32
C TYR A 132 0.46 -0.53 -16.45
N ASP A 133 0.57 -0.44 -15.13
CA ASP A 133 -0.56 -0.54 -14.22
C ASP A 133 -1.31 0.79 -14.14
N VAL A 134 -2.57 0.80 -14.55
CA VAL A 134 -3.43 1.98 -14.61
C VAL A 134 -4.61 1.83 -13.66
N GLY A 135 -4.76 2.79 -12.76
CA GLY A 135 -5.84 2.84 -11.79
C GLY A 135 -5.48 3.65 -10.55
N THR A 136 -6.47 4.10 -9.82
CA THR A 136 -6.30 4.87 -8.59
C THR A 136 -5.50 4.11 -7.52
N GLN A 137 -5.57 2.77 -7.52
CA GLN A 137 -4.83 1.90 -6.60
C GLN A 137 -3.31 1.90 -6.81
N TYR A 138 -2.83 2.43 -7.92
CA TYR A 138 -1.39 2.47 -8.24
C TYR A 138 -0.77 3.86 -8.05
N ARG A 139 -1.49 4.78 -7.40
CA ARG A 139 -0.98 6.12 -7.12
C ARG A 139 0.15 6.11 -6.11
N SER A 140 1.05 7.07 -6.23
CA SER A 140 2.11 7.35 -5.26
C SER A 140 1.52 7.91 -3.97
N GLY A 141 2.01 7.49 -2.81
CA GLY A 141 1.56 8.01 -1.53
C GLY A 141 2.45 7.62 -0.36
N ILE A 142 2.46 8.45 0.67
CA ILE A 142 3.14 8.22 1.95
C ILE A 142 2.11 8.49 3.04
N TYR A 143 1.92 7.52 3.93
CA TYR A 143 0.96 7.61 5.03
C TYR A 143 1.66 7.30 6.35
N ILE A 144 1.46 8.16 7.37
CA ILE A 144 2.13 8.11 8.68
C ILE A 144 1.10 7.95 9.79
#